data_827974dcbdaae75d1b489d0ef8fdf58e
#
_entry.id   827974dcbdaae75d1b489d0ef8fdf58e
#
_cell.length_a   1.000
_cell.length_b   1.000
_cell.length_c   1.000
_cell.angle_alpha   90.00
_cell.angle_beta   90.00
_cell.angle_gamma   90.00
#
_symmetry.space_group_name_H-M   'P 1'
#
loop_
_entity.id
_entity.type
_entity.pdbx_description
1 polymer ?
#
loop_
_entity_poly.entity_id
_entity_poly.type
_entity_poly.pdbx_seq_one_letter_code
_entity_poly.pdbx_strand_id
1 'polypeptide(L)'
;MTPVSVCIIGKNEEKNIENCLAPLADCPFEIVYVDTGSTDRTKEIAANYTDKIYYFTWIDDLSAARNFALEKAANEYVLFLDCDEFLTQIDIEGVCQALEIHPRGVGMLLRNNYYESNGTQTNYPDRVERLFSRKYFHYTGTIHEQVADLKTGSTLYAGYEIPLVVDHVGYSGKEAMEHKAERNNTLLFKEIEKNPDDPYLYFQVGQSYNGIHDYENSYIYYKKSFALPLNPAEPWVQIMATAYINAMNHTNRSEEALRFFKPLYQHFAGDANFYCSMGNIYLNLDPPQLLKAMAEYVQALQCPNAREEGANSFIPYYNIGLVNEMLGNQASALTFYQKAADLGFVPAIERLEELENH
;
A
#
# COMPACT_ATOMS: atom_id res chain seq x y z
N MET A 1 22.88 24.26 -6.51
CA MET A 1 21.99 23.33 -5.79
C MET A 1 20.56 23.73 -6.08
N THR A 2 19.73 22.83 -6.56
CA THR A 2 18.33 23.12 -6.90
C THR A 2 17.53 23.28 -5.60
N PRO A 3 16.88 24.43 -5.35
CA PRO A 3 16.17 24.66 -4.11
C PRO A 3 14.88 23.85 -4.02
N VAL A 4 14.67 23.21 -2.87
CA VAL A 4 13.50 22.36 -2.58
C VAL A 4 12.79 22.86 -1.32
N SER A 5 11.45 22.83 -1.30
CA SER A 5 10.65 23.03 -0.12
C SER A 5 10.11 21.67 0.37
N VAL A 6 10.37 21.33 1.62
CA VAL A 6 9.74 20.18 2.27
C VAL A 6 8.42 20.64 2.88
N CYS A 7 7.32 20.10 2.39
CA CYS A 7 5.98 20.40 2.85
C CYS A 7 5.45 19.27 3.74
N ILE A 8 4.96 19.62 4.91
CA ILE A 8 4.42 18.69 5.89
C ILE A 8 3.06 19.20 6.36
N ILE A 9 2.06 18.34 6.39
CA ILE A 9 0.75 18.64 6.97
C ILE A 9 0.52 17.75 8.19
N GLY A 10 -0.09 18.27 9.26
CA GLY A 10 -0.31 17.46 10.44
C GLY A 10 -1.40 17.98 11.35
N LYS A 11 -1.87 17.06 12.23
CA LYS A 11 -2.82 17.35 13.29
C LYS A 11 -2.59 16.40 14.47
N ASN A 12 -2.25 16.94 15.63
CA ASN A 12 -2.03 16.17 16.86
C ASN A 12 -0.92 15.13 16.73
N GLU A 13 0.25 15.57 16.26
CA GLU A 13 1.42 14.74 15.97
C GLU A 13 2.59 15.02 16.96
N GLU A 14 2.29 15.45 18.19
CA GLU A 14 3.33 15.80 19.18
C GLU A 14 4.34 14.69 19.45
N LYS A 15 3.98 13.42 19.18
CA LYS A 15 4.85 12.26 19.38
C LYS A 15 5.81 12.03 18.21
N ASN A 16 5.43 12.46 17.01
CA ASN A 16 6.10 12.13 15.77
C ASN A 16 6.82 13.33 15.15
N ILE A 17 6.24 14.53 15.27
CA ILE A 17 6.67 15.72 14.52
C ILE A 17 8.17 16.09 14.75
N GLU A 18 8.70 15.87 15.93
CA GLU A 18 10.11 16.11 16.23
C GLU A 18 11.01 15.19 15.43
N ASN A 19 10.71 13.89 15.40
CA ASN A 19 11.47 12.89 14.66
C ASN A 19 11.37 13.10 13.13
N CYS A 20 10.25 13.66 12.64
CA CYS A 20 10.08 14.03 11.25
C CYS A 20 10.94 15.26 10.88
N LEU A 21 10.97 16.30 11.72
CA LEU A 21 11.61 17.57 11.42
C LEU A 21 13.10 17.61 11.74
N ALA A 22 13.54 16.93 12.81
CA ALA A 22 14.93 16.99 13.25
C ALA A 22 15.96 16.59 12.17
N PRO A 23 15.76 15.50 11.38
CA PRO A 23 16.68 15.16 10.31
C PRO A 23 16.74 16.18 9.16
N LEU A 24 15.69 16.99 9.01
CA LEU A 24 15.62 18.03 7.97
C LEU A 24 16.38 19.31 8.37
N ALA A 25 16.67 19.53 9.66
CA ALA A 25 17.32 20.72 10.15
C ALA A 25 18.76 20.92 9.58
N ASP A 26 19.43 19.81 9.26
CA ASP A 26 20.76 19.80 8.65
C ASP A 26 20.72 19.85 7.10
N CYS A 27 19.52 19.82 6.51
CA CYS A 27 19.32 19.89 5.07
C CYS A 27 19.16 21.35 4.60
N PRO A 28 19.65 21.71 3.40
CA PRO A 28 19.50 23.07 2.85
C PRO A 28 18.10 23.28 2.25
N PHE A 29 17.10 22.66 2.82
CA PHE A 29 15.72 22.73 2.35
C PHE A 29 14.90 23.73 3.15
N GLU A 30 13.97 24.40 2.49
CA GLU A 30 12.90 25.10 3.17
C GLU A 30 11.97 24.11 3.83
N ILE A 31 11.56 24.34 5.07
CA ILE A 31 10.55 23.54 5.77
C ILE A 31 9.26 24.36 5.87
N VAL A 32 8.18 23.84 5.32
CA VAL A 32 6.81 24.41 5.39
C VAL A 32 5.92 23.45 6.16
N TYR A 33 5.47 23.86 7.34
CA TYR A 33 4.54 23.07 8.14
C TYR A 33 3.13 23.67 8.08
N VAL A 34 2.13 22.85 7.82
CA VAL A 34 0.71 23.26 7.80
C VAL A 34 -0.04 22.49 8.88
N ASP A 35 -0.47 23.24 9.90
CA ASP A 35 -1.31 22.70 10.97
C ASP A 35 -2.79 22.67 10.54
N THR A 36 -3.43 21.51 10.66
CA THR A 36 -4.83 21.32 10.30
C THR A 36 -5.77 21.29 11.52
N GLY A 37 -5.33 21.90 12.62
CA GLY A 37 -6.13 22.07 13.83
C GLY A 37 -5.65 21.25 15.02
N SER A 38 -4.35 21.25 15.29
CA SER A 38 -3.77 20.60 16.48
C SER A 38 -4.19 21.30 17.79
N THR A 39 -4.47 20.48 18.79
CA THR A 39 -4.82 20.87 20.14
C THR A 39 -3.76 20.47 21.18
N ASP A 40 -2.75 19.72 20.73
CA ASP A 40 -1.59 19.28 21.50
C ASP A 40 -0.37 20.20 21.24
N ARG A 41 0.84 19.74 21.61
CA ARG A 41 2.08 20.52 21.47
C ARG A 41 2.71 20.47 20.07
N THR A 42 2.05 19.90 19.09
CA THR A 42 2.61 19.73 17.72
C THR A 42 3.17 21.04 17.16
N LYS A 43 2.42 22.14 17.24
CA LYS A 43 2.84 23.46 16.74
C LYS A 43 4.04 24.04 17.49
N GLU A 44 4.08 23.85 18.81
CA GLU A 44 5.18 24.33 19.66
C GLU A 44 6.47 23.60 19.28
N ILE A 45 6.41 22.30 19.03
CA ILE A 45 7.56 21.49 18.63
C ILE A 45 8.01 21.90 17.23
N ALA A 46 7.08 22.01 16.28
CA ALA A 46 7.40 22.42 14.89
C ALA A 46 8.10 23.80 14.82
N ALA A 47 7.75 24.72 15.72
CA ALA A 47 8.35 26.07 15.80
C ALA A 47 9.85 26.06 16.16
N ASN A 48 10.39 24.95 16.66
CA ASN A 48 11.83 24.82 16.89
C ASN A 48 12.62 24.58 15.59
N TYR A 49 11.95 24.20 14.50
CA TYR A 49 12.57 23.78 13.23
C TYR A 49 12.28 24.72 12.08
N THR A 50 11.18 25.46 12.12
CA THR A 50 10.79 26.39 11.07
C THR A 50 9.94 27.53 11.61
N ASP A 51 10.07 28.73 11.02
CA ASP A 51 9.19 29.88 11.18
C ASP A 51 8.00 29.88 10.19
N LYS A 52 7.98 28.96 9.23
CA LYS A 52 6.97 28.84 8.18
C LYS A 52 5.86 27.87 8.59
N ILE A 53 5.16 28.24 9.63
CA ILE A 53 4.01 27.49 10.15
C ILE A 53 2.75 28.20 9.71
N TYR A 54 1.87 27.46 9.03
CA TYR A 54 0.61 27.95 8.51
C TYR A 54 -0.56 27.16 9.09
N TYR A 55 -1.72 27.78 9.16
CA TYR A 55 -2.95 27.13 9.61
C TYR A 55 -3.89 26.89 8.43
N PHE A 56 -4.41 25.68 8.34
CA PHE A 56 -5.44 25.29 7.37
C PHE A 56 -6.67 24.78 8.11
N THR A 57 -7.81 25.44 7.89
CA THR A 57 -9.08 24.94 8.45
C THR A 57 -9.45 23.63 7.77
N TRP A 58 -9.50 22.55 8.54
CA TRP A 58 -9.81 21.22 8.02
C TRP A 58 -11.23 21.19 7.41
N ILE A 59 -11.33 20.75 6.16
CA ILE A 59 -12.56 20.69 5.38
C ILE A 59 -12.84 19.27 4.85
N ASP A 60 -12.30 18.24 5.49
CA ASP A 60 -12.42 16.85 5.08
C ASP A 60 -11.81 16.55 3.69
N ASP A 61 -10.74 17.26 3.32
CA ASP A 61 -10.07 17.17 2.02
C ASP A 61 -8.54 17.24 2.22
N LEU A 62 -7.87 16.08 2.01
CA LEU A 62 -6.42 15.96 2.10
C LEU A 62 -5.70 16.69 0.97
N SER A 63 -6.23 16.60 -0.27
CA SER A 63 -5.66 17.34 -1.40
C SER A 63 -5.70 18.84 -1.18
N ALA A 64 -6.79 19.37 -0.65
CA ALA A 64 -6.89 20.80 -0.35
C ALA A 64 -5.84 21.25 0.66
N ALA A 65 -5.58 20.46 1.72
CA ALA A 65 -4.55 20.75 2.70
C ALA A 65 -3.14 20.67 2.10
N ARG A 66 -2.85 19.64 1.27
CA ARG A 66 -1.55 19.52 0.58
C ARG A 66 -1.36 20.64 -0.45
N ASN A 67 -2.38 20.98 -1.22
CA ASN A 67 -2.32 22.07 -2.20
C ASN A 67 -2.12 23.43 -1.51
N PHE A 68 -2.72 23.63 -0.34
CA PHE A 68 -2.44 24.82 0.47
C PHE A 68 -0.96 24.88 0.90
N ALA A 69 -0.35 23.74 1.28
CA ALA A 69 1.09 23.71 1.57
C ALA A 69 1.93 24.02 0.32
N LEU A 70 1.54 23.52 -0.87
CA LEU A 70 2.17 23.87 -2.15
C LEU A 70 2.16 25.38 -2.40
N GLU A 71 1.08 26.08 -2.10
CA GLU A 71 0.97 27.54 -2.26
C GLU A 71 1.92 28.29 -1.33
N LYS A 72 2.20 27.76 -0.13
CA LYS A 72 3.09 28.35 0.86
C LYS A 72 4.57 28.12 0.59
N ALA A 73 4.91 27.09 -0.19
CA ALA A 73 6.29 26.78 -0.57
C ALA A 73 6.90 27.90 -1.41
N ALA A 74 8.11 28.34 -1.06
CA ALA A 74 8.82 29.38 -1.83
C ALA A 74 9.47 28.82 -3.08
N ASN A 75 9.88 27.55 -3.07
CA ASN A 75 10.60 26.93 -4.17
C ASN A 75 9.67 26.26 -5.19
N GLU A 76 10.20 26.05 -6.40
CA GLU A 76 9.45 25.37 -7.47
C GLU A 76 9.27 23.89 -7.18
N TYR A 77 10.34 23.24 -6.70
CA TYR A 77 10.29 21.82 -6.37
C TYR A 77 9.86 21.62 -4.92
N VAL A 78 8.97 20.69 -4.72
CA VAL A 78 8.42 20.37 -3.41
C VAL A 78 8.57 18.89 -3.12
N LEU A 79 9.02 18.59 -1.90
CA LEU A 79 9.06 17.26 -1.33
C LEU A 79 7.98 17.20 -0.24
N PHE A 80 7.07 16.24 -0.32
CA PHE A 80 6.10 16.00 0.76
C PHE A 80 6.58 14.90 1.69
N LEU A 81 6.40 15.10 3.00
CA LEU A 81 6.55 14.08 4.02
C LEU A 81 5.32 14.11 4.93
N ASP A 82 4.92 12.94 5.42
CA ASP A 82 3.92 12.84 6.48
C ASP A 82 4.61 12.92 7.84
N CYS A 83 3.91 13.35 8.90
CA CYS A 83 4.52 13.54 10.22
C CYS A 83 5.09 12.26 10.85
N ASP A 84 4.63 11.09 10.40
CA ASP A 84 5.05 9.76 10.80
C ASP A 84 6.05 9.11 9.83
N GLU A 85 6.60 9.90 8.87
CA GLU A 85 7.67 9.51 7.96
C GLU A 85 8.99 10.17 8.44
N PHE A 86 9.94 9.37 8.89
CA PHE A 86 11.22 9.84 9.44
C PHE A 86 12.34 9.62 8.45
N LEU A 87 13.00 10.69 8.04
CA LEU A 87 14.11 10.65 7.10
C LEU A 87 15.30 9.90 7.72
N THR A 88 15.71 8.79 7.11
CA THR A 88 16.84 7.96 7.56
C THR A 88 18.04 8.03 6.64
N GLN A 89 17.82 8.25 5.34
CA GLN A 89 18.89 8.42 4.36
C GLN A 89 18.52 9.49 3.34
N ILE A 90 19.48 10.36 3.01
CA ILE A 90 19.34 11.33 1.94
C ILE A 90 20.69 11.59 1.29
N ASP A 91 20.71 11.52 -0.05
CA ASP A 91 21.78 12.09 -0.87
C ASP A 91 21.24 13.38 -1.54
N ILE A 92 21.54 14.51 -0.92
CA ILE A 92 21.07 15.83 -1.37
C ILE A 92 21.57 16.15 -2.80
N GLU A 93 22.80 15.79 -3.12
CA GLU A 93 23.39 16.02 -4.45
C GLU A 93 22.68 15.16 -5.49
N GLY A 94 22.45 13.88 -5.19
CA GLY A 94 21.69 12.95 -6.04
C GLY A 94 20.23 13.40 -6.24
N VAL A 95 19.57 13.93 -5.23
CA VAL A 95 18.21 14.53 -5.36
C VAL A 95 18.25 15.72 -6.33
N CYS A 96 19.21 16.63 -6.20
CA CYS A 96 19.35 17.77 -7.11
C CYS A 96 19.62 17.33 -8.56
N GLN A 97 20.50 16.34 -8.76
CA GLN A 97 20.79 15.78 -10.09
C GLN A 97 19.54 15.12 -10.70
N ALA A 98 18.78 14.37 -9.92
CA ALA A 98 17.53 13.76 -10.38
C ALA A 98 16.51 14.80 -10.86
N LEU A 99 16.37 15.93 -10.16
CA LEU A 99 15.52 17.04 -10.58
C LEU A 99 15.97 17.71 -11.88
N GLU A 100 17.28 17.81 -12.11
CA GLU A 100 17.84 18.36 -13.36
C GLU A 100 17.57 17.42 -14.55
N ILE A 101 17.67 16.10 -14.33
CA ILE A 101 17.42 15.10 -15.37
C ILE A 101 15.91 14.97 -15.66
N HIS A 102 15.07 15.08 -14.64
CA HIS A 102 13.61 14.82 -14.71
C HIS A 102 12.77 16.05 -14.29
N PRO A 103 12.94 17.24 -14.92
CA PRO A 103 12.28 18.48 -14.45
C PRO A 103 10.74 18.46 -14.51
N ARG A 104 10.16 17.50 -15.23
CA ARG A 104 8.71 17.28 -15.36
C ARG A 104 8.28 15.88 -14.93
N GLY A 105 9.10 15.20 -14.18
CA GLY A 105 8.78 13.90 -13.60
C GLY A 105 8.29 14.03 -12.15
N VAL A 106 7.83 12.91 -11.61
CA VAL A 106 7.48 12.76 -10.20
C VAL A 106 8.48 11.79 -9.56
N GLY A 107 9.20 12.28 -8.57
CA GLY A 107 10.22 11.53 -7.83
C GLY A 107 9.56 10.68 -6.75
N MET A 108 9.96 9.40 -6.72
CA MET A 108 9.51 8.41 -5.74
C MET A 108 10.63 8.16 -4.73
N LEU A 109 10.34 8.36 -3.44
CA LEU A 109 11.23 7.96 -2.35
C LEU A 109 10.96 6.51 -1.95
N LEU A 110 11.94 5.87 -1.30
CA LEU A 110 11.78 4.56 -0.67
C LEU A 110 11.24 4.75 0.75
N ARG A 111 10.11 4.11 1.04
CA ARG A 111 9.49 4.12 2.36
C ARG A 111 9.51 2.71 2.96
N ASN A 112 10.12 2.59 4.13
CA ASN A 112 10.10 1.37 4.93
C ASN A 112 8.90 1.41 5.86
N ASN A 113 7.95 0.51 5.65
CA ASN A 113 6.78 0.39 6.51
C ASN A 113 7.03 -0.69 7.56
N TYR A 114 7.04 -0.31 8.83
CA TYR A 114 7.23 -1.23 9.95
C TYR A 114 5.89 -1.62 10.56
N TYR A 115 5.64 -2.93 10.59
CA TYR A 115 4.45 -3.51 11.23
C TYR A 115 4.90 -4.47 12.32
N GLU A 116 4.18 -4.49 13.42
CA GLU A 116 4.31 -5.53 14.42
C GLU A 116 3.26 -6.61 14.18
N SER A 117 3.71 -7.82 13.88
CA SER A 117 2.86 -9.00 13.71
C SER A 117 3.38 -10.12 14.60
N ASN A 118 2.53 -10.61 15.51
CA ASN A 118 2.86 -11.70 16.44
C ASN A 118 4.16 -11.49 17.26
N GLY A 119 4.46 -10.25 17.64
CA GLY A 119 5.67 -9.90 18.39
C GLY A 119 6.95 -9.82 17.54
N THR A 120 6.81 -9.89 16.22
CA THR A 120 7.92 -9.72 15.27
C THR A 120 7.69 -8.45 14.46
N GLN A 121 8.70 -7.59 14.39
CA GLN A 121 8.68 -6.41 13.52
C GLN A 121 9.03 -6.83 12.10
N THR A 122 8.12 -6.58 11.17
CA THR A 122 8.30 -6.85 9.73
C THR A 122 8.41 -5.52 8.98
N ASN A 123 9.36 -5.41 8.06
CA ASN A 123 9.51 -4.27 7.16
C ASN A 123 8.91 -4.60 5.79
N TYR A 124 8.08 -3.70 5.28
CA TYR A 124 7.49 -3.78 3.95
C TYR A 124 7.81 -2.51 3.16
N PRO A 125 8.89 -2.53 2.36
CA PRO A 125 9.30 -1.34 1.60
C PRO A 125 8.35 -1.10 0.43
N ASP A 126 8.01 0.18 0.21
CA ASP A 126 7.29 0.64 -0.98
C ASP A 126 7.91 1.92 -1.54
N ARG A 127 7.48 2.32 -2.74
CA ARG A 127 7.88 3.59 -3.35
C ARG A 127 6.67 4.50 -3.44
N VAL A 128 6.86 5.73 -2.95
CA VAL A 128 5.79 6.72 -2.88
C VAL A 128 6.18 8.01 -3.59
N GLU A 129 5.24 8.57 -4.34
CA GLU A 129 5.38 9.82 -5.08
C GLU A 129 5.40 11.01 -4.12
N ARG A 130 6.55 11.67 -4.00
CA ARG A 130 6.72 12.75 -3.02
C ARG A 130 7.41 14.00 -3.55
N LEU A 131 8.22 13.92 -4.62
CA LEU A 131 9.03 15.02 -5.12
C LEU A 131 8.60 15.44 -6.53
N PHE A 132 8.16 16.69 -6.71
CA PHE A 132 7.74 17.18 -8.01
C PHE A 132 7.79 18.72 -8.11
N SER A 133 7.65 19.25 -9.33
CA SER A 133 7.51 20.68 -9.57
C SER A 133 6.05 21.12 -9.44
N ARG A 134 5.74 22.02 -8.49
CA ARG A 134 4.42 22.63 -8.31
C ARG A 134 3.93 23.49 -9.48
N LYS A 135 4.78 23.73 -10.48
CA LYS A 135 4.36 24.35 -11.74
C LYS A 135 3.61 23.40 -12.65
N TYR A 136 3.84 22.11 -12.51
CA TYR A 136 3.28 21.08 -13.38
C TYR A 136 2.28 20.19 -12.69
N PHE A 137 2.39 20.03 -11.36
CA PHE A 137 1.62 19.06 -10.61
C PHE A 137 0.95 19.67 -9.38
N HIS A 138 -0.14 19.06 -8.96
CA HIS A 138 -0.88 19.31 -7.73
C HIS A 138 -1.45 18.00 -7.20
N TYR A 139 -2.09 18.05 -6.03
CA TYR A 139 -2.81 16.90 -5.49
C TYR A 139 -4.30 16.95 -5.89
N THR A 140 -4.89 15.78 -6.13
CA THR A 140 -6.31 15.58 -6.42
C THR A 140 -6.86 14.38 -5.64
N GLY A 141 -8.16 14.40 -5.31
CA GLY A 141 -8.83 13.40 -4.49
C GLY A 141 -8.92 13.80 -3.03
N THR A 142 -10.12 13.77 -2.44
CA THR A 142 -10.37 14.17 -1.04
C THR A 142 -9.70 13.24 -0.04
N ILE A 143 -9.56 11.98 -0.42
CA ILE A 143 -8.85 10.93 0.33
C ILE A 143 -8.11 10.02 -0.65
N HIS A 144 -6.99 9.43 -0.23
CA HIS A 144 -6.05 8.71 -1.12
C HIS A 144 -5.64 9.60 -2.30
N GLU A 145 -5.25 10.82 -1.94
CA GLU A 145 -4.86 11.85 -2.88
C GLU A 145 -3.70 11.41 -3.77
N GLN A 146 -3.79 11.77 -5.03
CA GLN A 146 -2.81 11.46 -6.05
C GLN A 146 -2.19 12.73 -6.61
N VAL A 147 -0.93 12.63 -7.05
CA VAL A 147 -0.29 13.68 -7.82
C VAL A 147 -0.89 13.68 -9.23
N ALA A 148 -1.34 14.84 -9.70
CA ALA A 148 -1.96 14.99 -11.01
C ALA A 148 -1.35 16.18 -11.78
N ASP A 149 -1.28 16.06 -13.10
CA ASP A 149 -0.85 17.15 -13.98
C ASP A 149 -1.86 18.30 -13.95
N LEU A 150 -1.39 19.51 -13.71
CA LEU A 150 -2.22 20.73 -13.57
C LEU A 150 -3.03 21.08 -14.81
N LYS A 151 -2.58 20.68 -16.01
CA LYS A 151 -3.27 21.04 -17.27
C LYS A 151 -4.27 20.00 -17.69
N THR A 152 -3.93 18.72 -17.50
CA THR A 152 -4.73 17.59 -18.01
C THR A 152 -5.54 16.89 -16.94
N GLY A 153 -5.20 17.09 -15.65
CA GLY A 153 -5.77 16.34 -14.55
C GLY A 153 -5.33 14.87 -14.52
N SER A 154 -4.40 14.46 -15.43
CA SER A 154 -3.93 13.09 -15.52
C SER A 154 -3.03 12.73 -14.34
N THR A 155 -3.23 11.54 -13.80
CA THR A 155 -2.33 10.92 -12.82
C THR A 155 -1.27 10.04 -13.48
N LEU A 156 -1.21 10.02 -14.83
CA LEU A 156 -0.18 9.33 -15.59
C LEU A 156 0.97 10.28 -15.86
N TYR A 157 2.14 9.99 -15.31
CA TYR A 157 3.37 10.78 -15.45
C TYR A 157 4.62 9.88 -15.49
N ALA A 158 5.74 10.47 -15.88
CA ALA A 158 7.03 9.79 -15.79
C ALA A 158 7.50 9.80 -14.32
N GLY A 159 7.47 8.63 -13.69
CA GLY A 159 8.04 8.41 -12.35
C GLY A 159 9.54 8.13 -12.42
N TYR A 160 10.30 8.55 -11.40
CA TYR A 160 11.72 8.24 -11.24
C TYR A 160 12.07 8.08 -9.76
N GLU A 161 13.07 7.26 -9.47
CA GLU A 161 13.53 7.03 -8.11
C GLU A 161 14.43 8.17 -7.65
N ILE A 162 14.28 8.57 -6.40
CA ILE A 162 15.17 9.54 -5.74
C ILE A 162 15.95 8.86 -4.60
N PRO A 163 17.21 9.26 -4.36
CA PRO A 163 18.04 8.68 -3.30
C PRO A 163 17.66 9.27 -1.93
N LEU A 164 16.44 8.93 -1.49
CA LEU A 164 15.86 9.33 -0.22
C LEU A 164 15.09 8.16 0.37
N VAL A 165 15.33 7.87 1.64
CA VAL A 165 14.69 6.78 2.39
C VAL A 165 14.05 7.36 3.63
N VAL A 166 12.80 6.98 3.88
CA VAL A 166 12.08 7.28 5.12
C VAL A 166 11.63 6.00 5.81
N ASP A 167 11.64 6.01 7.12
CA ASP A 167 11.00 5.01 7.95
C ASP A 167 9.61 5.53 8.35
N HIS A 168 8.58 4.75 8.01
CA HIS A 168 7.20 5.05 8.35
C HIS A 168 6.82 4.23 9.59
N VAL A 169 6.64 4.93 10.69
CA VAL A 169 6.14 4.37 11.95
C VAL A 169 4.63 4.58 12.02
N GLY A 170 3.90 4.01 11.07
CA GLY A 170 2.45 4.04 11.12
C GLY A 170 1.93 3.58 12.47
N TYR A 171 0.73 3.99 12.83
CA TYR A 171 0.11 3.65 14.11
C TYR A 171 0.21 2.15 14.37
N SER A 172 1.13 1.76 15.26
CA SER A 172 1.29 0.38 15.70
C SER A 172 0.17 0.08 16.71
N GLY A 173 -0.67 -0.90 16.37
CA GLY A 173 -1.72 -1.41 17.24
C GLY A 173 -3.09 -1.47 16.58
N LYS A 174 -3.84 -2.51 16.92
CA LYS A 174 -5.15 -2.80 16.34
C LYS A 174 -6.13 -1.63 16.47
N GLU A 175 -6.20 -1.01 17.64
CA GLU A 175 -7.12 0.10 17.94
C GLU A 175 -6.83 1.33 17.07
N ALA A 176 -5.54 1.65 16.83
CA ALA A 176 -5.16 2.77 15.97
C ALA A 176 -5.51 2.49 14.50
N MET A 177 -5.36 1.27 14.04
CA MET A 177 -5.77 0.85 12.69
C MET A 177 -7.28 0.93 12.51
N GLU A 178 -8.07 0.50 13.50
CA GLU A 178 -9.53 0.58 13.51
C GLU A 178 -9.99 2.05 13.44
N HIS A 179 -9.44 2.95 14.27
CA HIS A 179 -9.74 4.38 14.21
C HIS A 179 -9.36 5.04 12.87
N LYS A 180 -8.22 4.65 12.29
CA LYS A 180 -7.81 5.12 10.96
C LYS A 180 -8.80 4.66 9.89
N ALA A 181 -9.21 3.40 9.93
CA ALA A 181 -10.20 2.84 9.00
C ALA A 181 -11.56 3.55 9.13
N GLU A 182 -12.05 3.79 10.35
CA GLU A 182 -13.30 4.50 10.60
C GLU A 182 -13.28 5.94 10.06
N ARG A 183 -12.19 6.69 10.34
CA ARG A 183 -12.00 8.04 9.80
C ARG A 183 -11.99 8.04 8.27
N ASN A 184 -11.23 7.13 7.66
CA ASN A 184 -11.11 7.04 6.20
C ASN A 184 -12.44 6.65 5.57
N ASN A 185 -13.14 5.67 6.13
CA ASN A 185 -14.45 5.25 5.64
C ASN A 185 -15.49 6.37 5.72
N THR A 186 -15.44 7.20 6.78
CA THR A 186 -16.32 8.37 6.90
C THR A 186 -16.16 9.34 5.71
N LEU A 187 -14.91 9.59 5.29
CA LEU A 187 -14.64 10.46 4.13
C LEU A 187 -15.04 9.78 2.81
N LEU A 188 -14.71 8.49 2.65
CA LEU A 188 -15.09 7.71 1.47
C LEU A 188 -16.60 7.64 1.28
N PHE A 189 -17.37 7.47 2.35
CA PHE A 189 -18.83 7.45 2.25
C PHE A 189 -19.41 8.79 1.80
N LYS A 190 -18.87 9.92 2.28
CA LYS A 190 -19.24 11.25 1.78
C LYS A 190 -18.93 11.42 0.29
N GLU A 191 -17.82 10.82 -0.18
CA GLU A 191 -17.46 10.90 -1.60
C GLU A 191 -18.32 9.97 -2.45
N ILE A 192 -18.69 8.78 -1.95
CA ILE A 192 -19.64 7.87 -2.61
C ILE A 192 -21.03 8.53 -2.77
N GLU A 193 -21.49 9.33 -1.79
CA GLU A 193 -22.76 10.07 -1.92
C GLU A 193 -22.76 11.04 -3.11
N LYS A 194 -21.59 11.62 -3.44
CA LYS A 194 -21.43 12.53 -4.60
C LYS A 194 -21.19 11.78 -5.90
N ASN A 195 -20.48 10.66 -5.85
CA ASN A 195 -20.02 9.87 -6.99
C ASN A 195 -20.38 8.38 -6.81
N PRO A 196 -21.68 8.02 -6.78
CA PRO A 196 -22.12 6.64 -6.45
C PRO A 196 -21.74 5.59 -7.50
N ASP A 197 -21.41 6.02 -8.71
CA ASP A 197 -21.06 5.15 -9.83
C ASP A 197 -19.53 4.98 -10.02
N ASP A 198 -18.72 5.51 -9.09
CA ASP A 198 -17.27 5.33 -9.11
C ASP A 198 -16.86 4.02 -8.41
N PRO A 199 -16.43 2.97 -9.16
CA PRO A 199 -16.04 1.69 -8.57
C PRO A 199 -14.80 1.79 -7.67
N TYR A 200 -13.91 2.76 -7.93
CA TYR A 200 -12.69 2.93 -7.16
C TYR A 200 -12.96 3.30 -5.69
N LEU A 201 -13.98 4.11 -5.44
CA LEU A 201 -14.36 4.49 -4.07
C LEU A 201 -14.80 3.27 -3.25
N TYR A 202 -15.59 2.36 -3.83
CA TYR A 202 -15.99 1.13 -3.16
C TYR A 202 -14.81 0.17 -2.94
N PHE A 203 -13.87 0.11 -3.90
CA PHE A 203 -12.61 -0.60 -3.71
C PHE A 203 -11.84 -0.07 -2.50
N GLN A 204 -11.70 1.25 -2.37
CA GLN A 204 -10.98 1.87 -1.24
C GLN A 204 -11.64 1.57 0.11
N VAL A 205 -12.97 1.58 0.19
CA VAL A 205 -13.69 1.15 1.41
C VAL A 205 -13.41 -0.33 1.70
N GLY A 206 -13.44 -1.19 0.68
CA GLY A 206 -13.10 -2.61 0.82
C GLY A 206 -11.69 -2.83 1.34
N GLN A 207 -10.70 -2.06 0.83
CA GLN A 207 -9.30 -2.10 1.30
C GLN A 207 -9.17 -1.64 2.74
N SER A 208 -9.88 -0.60 3.13
CA SER A 208 -9.90 -0.10 4.51
C SER A 208 -10.37 -1.17 5.49
N TYR A 209 -11.45 -1.87 5.19
CA TYR A 209 -11.95 -2.99 6.00
C TYR A 209 -11.01 -4.21 5.95
N ASN A 210 -10.40 -4.50 4.79
CA ASN A 210 -9.44 -5.59 4.65
C ASN A 210 -8.21 -5.37 5.56
N GLY A 211 -7.73 -4.14 5.66
CA GLY A 211 -6.60 -3.77 6.51
C GLY A 211 -6.83 -4.02 8.01
N ILE A 212 -8.08 -4.02 8.47
CA ILE A 212 -8.45 -4.34 9.86
C ILE A 212 -9.03 -5.75 10.01
N HIS A 213 -8.90 -6.60 8.97
CA HIS A 213 -9.41 -7.99 8.92
C HIS A 213 -10.94 -8.13 9.08
N ASP A 214 -11.70 -7.07 8.76
CA ASP A 214 -13.15 -7.13 8.65
C ASP A 214 -13.53 -7.64 7.25
N TYR A 215 -13.37 -8.93 7.06
CA TYR A 215 -13.57 -9.59 5.76
C TYR A 215 -15.03 -9.58 5.28
N GLU A 216 -16.01 -9.49 6.18
CA GLU A 216 -17.42 -9.38 5.80
C GLU A 216 -17.72 -8.03 5.14
N ASN A 217 -17.27 -6.92 5.72
CA ASN A 217 -17.42 -5.62 5.11
C ASN A 217 -16.55 -5.48 3.86
N SER A 218 -15.31 -6.01 3.86
CA SER A 218 -14.47 -6.08 2.66
C SER A 218 -15.19 -6.75 1.50
N TYR A 219 -15.78 -7.93 1.73
CA TYR A 219 -16.58 -8.67 0.75
C TYR A 219 -17.71 -7.81 0.19
N ILE A 220 -18.48 -7.15 1.05
CA ILE A 220 -19.62 -6.31 0.65
C ILE A 220 -19.19 -5.19 -0.29
N TYR A 221 -18.09 -4.48 0.04
CA TYR A 221 -17.68 -3.32 -0.73
C TYR A 221 -16.93 -3.70 -2.01
N TYR A 222 -16.12 -4.75 -2.03
CA TYR A 222 -15.56 -5.26 -3.29
C TYR A 222 -16.65 -5.76 -4.24
N LYS A 223 -17.71 -6.42 -3.72
CA LYS A 223 -18.87 -6.83 -4.51
C LYS A 223 -19.58 -5.63 -5.15
N LYS A 224 -19.73 -4.52 -4.41
CA LYS A 224 -20.30 -3.28 -4.95
C LYS A 224 -19.41 -2.69 -6.04
N SER A 225 -18.09 -2.66 -5.84
CA SER A 225 -17.14 -2.19 -6.85
C SER A 225 -17.23 -3.01 -8.15
N PHE A 226 -17.21 -4.35 -8.05
CA PHE A 226 -17.34 -5.24 -9.22
C PHE A 226 -18.72 -5.20 -9.91
N ALA A 227 -19.74 -4.66 -9.25
CA ALA A 227 -21.07 -4.47 -9.87
C ALA A 227 -21.14 -3.25 -10.80
N LEU A 228 -20.15 -2.36 -10.75
CA LEU A 228 -20.03 -1.16 -11.56
C LEU A 228 -19.11 -1.42 -12.78
N PRO A 229 -19.24 -0.61 -13.86
CA PRO A 229 -18.31 -0.71 -14.98
C PRO A 229 -16.88 -0.42 -14.54
N LEU A 230 -15.95 -1.34 -14.83
CA LEU A 230 -14.53 -1.21 -14.54
C LEU A 230 -13.68 -1.82 -15.66
N ASN A 231 -12.42 -1.38 -15.73
CA ASN A 231 -11.45 -1.95 -16.65
C ASN A 231 -10.58 -2.98 -15.90
N PRO A 232 -10.66 -4.30 -16.22
CA PRO A 232 -9.86 -5.32 -15.55
C PRO A 232 -8.35 -5.13 -15.69
N ALA A 233 -7.88 -4.35 -16.67
CA ALA A 233 -6.45 -4.08 -16.87
C ALA A 233 -5.88 -3.02 -15.92
N GLU A 234 -6.74 -2.29 -15.20
CA GLU A 234 -6.27 -1.31 -14.21
C GLU A 234 -5.57 -2.00 -13.05
N PRO A 235 -4.39 -1.49 -12.61
CA PRO A 235 -3.62 -2.11 -11.52
C PRO A 235 -4.42 -2.31 -10.23
N TRP A 236 -5.27 -1.34 -9.85
CA TRP A 236 -6.10 -1.44 -8.66
C TRP A 236 -7.19 -2.52 -8.76
N VAL A 237 -7.68 -2.83 -9.98
CA VAL A 237 -8.65 -3.92 -10.20
C VAL A 237 -7.98 -5.28 -10.03
N GLN A 238 -6.71 -5.42 -10.45
CA GLN A 238 -5.91 -6.62 -10.19
C GLN A 238 -5.70 -6.85 -8.69
N ILE A 239 -5.41 -5.77 -7.93
CA ILE A 239 -5.31 -5.82 -6.46
C ILE A 239 -6.66 -6.20 -5.85
N MET A 240 -7.73 -5.56 -6.29
CA MET A 240 -9.08 -5.82 -5.79
C MET A 240 -9.50 -7.28 -6.02
N ALA A 241 -9.18 -7.88 -7.17
CA ALA A 241 -9.54 -9.25 -7.48
C ALA A 241 -8.97 -10.23 -6.44
N THR A 242 -7.68 -10.11 -6.13
CA THR A 242 -7.01 -10.97 -5.13
C THR A 242 -7.54 -10.71 -3.71
N ALA A 243 -7.73 -9.44 -3.33
CA ALA A 243 -8.28 -9.07 -2.04
C ALA A 243 -9.74 -9.53 -1.86
N TYR A 244 -10.55 -9.48 -2.92
CA TYR A 244 -11.91 -9.97 -2.90
C TYR A 244 -11.97 -11.50 -2.74
N ILE A 245 -11.12 -12.25 -3.45
CA ILE A 245 -10.99 -13.70 -3.26
C ILE A 245 -10.59 -14.00 -1.81
N ASN A 246 -9.63 -13.27 -1.27
CA ASN A 246 -9.21 -13.45 0.12
C ASN A 246 -10.37 -13.22 1.11
N ALA A 247 -11.10 -12.13 0.96
CA ALA A 247 -12.28 -11.85 1.79
C ALA A 247 -13.36 -12.95 1.66
N MET A 248 -13.60 -13.46 0.44
CA MET A 248 -14.53 -14.57 0.22
C MET A 248 -14.06 -15.86 0.91
N ASN A 249 -12.77 -16.18 0.87
CA ASN A 249 -12.22 -17.35 1.52
C ASN A 249 -12.35 -17.26 3.05
N HIS A 250 -12.05 -16.11 3.64
CA HIS A 250 -12.20 -15.90 5.09
C HIS A 250 -13.66 -15.88 5.56
N THR A 251 -14.60 -15.69 4.66
CA THR A 251 -16.05 -15.67 4.95
C THR A 251 -16.77 -16.92 4.45
N ASN A 252 -16.03 -18.01 4.17
CA ASN A 252 -16.55 -19.31 3.71
C ASN A 252 -17.39 -19.23 2.43
N ARG A 253 -16.97 -18.36 1.48
CA ARG A 253 -17.65 -18.15 0.19
C ARG A 253 -16.84 -18.67 -1.00
N SER A 254 -16.03 -19.71 -0.82
CA SER A 254 -15.12 -20.22 -1.86
C SER A 254 -15.86 -20.70 -3.12
N GLU A 255 -17.05 -21.31 -2.97
CA GLU A 255 -17.88 -21.68 -4.13
C GLU A 255 -18.41 -20.45 -4.90
N GLU A 256 -18.82 -19.38 -4.18
CA GLU A 256 -19.24 -18.12 -4.81
C GLU A 256 -18.05 -17.48 -5.52
N ALA A 257 -16.87 -17.45 -4.91
CA ALA A 257 -15.64 -16.95 -5.50
C ALA A 257 -15.31 -17.70 -6.81
N LEU A 258 -15.35 -19.02 -6.81
CA LEU A 258 -15.10 -19.81 -8.02
C LEU A 258 -16.10 -19.48 -9.14
N ARG A 259 -17.40 -19.39 -8.82
CA ARG A 259 -18.44 -19.04 -9.81
C ARG A 259 -18.24 -17.64 -10.37
N PHE A 260 -17.82 -16.69 -9.51
CA PHE A 260 -17.60 -15.30 -9.91
C PHE A 260 -16.35 -15.13 -10.78
N PHE A 261 -15.20 -15.67 -10.38
CA PHE A 261 -13.93 -15.45 -11.05
C PHE A 261 -13.67 -16.38 -12.24
N LYS A 262 -14.32 -17.52 -12.33
CA LYS A 262 -14.15 -18.43 -13.46
C LYS A 262 -14.41 -17.79 -14.84
N PRO A 263 -15.49 -17.03 -15.08
CA PRO A 263 -15.68 -16.31 -16.36
C PRO A 263 -14.70 -15.14 -16.56
N LEU A 264 -14.15 -14.58 -15.48
CA LEU A 264 -13.21 -13.47 -15.52
C LEU A 264 -11.74 -13.91 -15.58
N TYR A 265 -11.47 -15.21 -15.48
CA TYR A 265 -10.14 -15.78 -15.28
C TYR A 265 -9.09 -15.24 -16.29
N GLN A 266 -9.45 -15.11 -17.57
CA GLN A 266 -8.54 -14.64 -18.60
C GLN A 266 -8.11 -13.17 -18.44
N HIS A 267 -8.90 -12.37 -17.75
CA HIS A 267 -8.54 -10.96 -17.49
C HIS A 267 -7.43 -10.81 -16.43
N PHE A 268 -7.27 -11.83 -15.58
CA PHE A 268 -6.29 -11.86 -14.51
C PHE A 268 -5.17 -12.89 -14.75
N ALA A 269 -5.21 -13.60 -15.89
CA ALA A 269 -4.18 -14.57 -16.25
C ALA A 269 -2.82 -13.89 -16.40
N GLY A 270 -1.76 -14.55 -15.88
CA GLY A 270 -0.39 -14.01 -15.85
C GLY A 270 -0.04 -13.25 -14.57
N ASP A 271 -0.98 -13.07 -13.66
CA ASP A 271 -0.74 -12.50 -12.32
C ASP A 271 -0.53 -13.64 -11.30
N ALA A 272 0.68 -13.73 -10.74
CA ALA A 272 1.04 -14.76 -9.76
C ALA A 272 0.14 -14.72 -8.51
N ASN A 273 -0.20 -13.51 -8.03
CA ASN A 273 -1.07 -13.32 -6.87
C ASN A 273 -2.48 -13.86 -7.13
N PHE A 274 -3.01 -13.64 -8.34
CA PHE A 274 -4.30 -14.17 -8.74
C PHE A 274 -4.30 -15.70 -8.79
N TYR A 275 -3.27 -16.31 -9.37
CA TYR A 275 -3.15 -17.77 -9.41
C TYR A 275 -3.04 -18.37 -8.02
N CYS A 276 -2.25 -17.79 -7.10
CA CYS A 276 -2.20 -18.22 -5.71
C CYS A 276 -3.58 -18.14 -5.04
N SER A 277 -4.31 -17.05 -5.27
CA SER A 277 -5.65 -16.84 -4.72
C SER A 277 -6.66 -17.85 -5.27
N MET A 278 -6.59 -18.16 -6.56
CA MET A 278 -7.42 -19.22 -7.18
C MET A 278 -7.08 -20.60 -6.63
N GLY A 279 -5.81 -20.91 -6.40
CA GLY A 279 -5.37 -22.13 -5.72
C GLY A 279 -5.99 -22.25 -4.33
N ASN A 280 -6.01 -21.17 -3.55
CA ASN A 280 -6.63 -21.12 -2.24
C ASN A 280 -8.15 -21.34 -2.31
N ILE A 281 -8.84 -20.81 -3.35
CA ILE A 281 -10.27 -21.15 -3.57
C ILE A 281 -10.46 -22.66 -3.69
N TYR A 282 -9.67 -23.33 -4.55
CA TYR A 282 -9.81 -24.77 -4.77
C TYR A 282 -9.48 -25.61 -3.53
N LEU A 283 -8.56 -25.15 -2.67
CA LEU A 283 -8.29 -25.79 -1.38
C LEU A 283 -9.45 -25.66 -0.39
N ASN A 284 -10.15 -24.52 -0.40
CA ASN A 284 -11.22 -24.20 0.55
C ASN A 284 -12.60 -24.64 0.08
N LEU A 285 -12.71 -25.38 -1.04
CA LEU A 285 -13.95 -26.02 -1.45
C LEU A 285 -14.24 -27.26 -0.58
N ASP A 286 -15.49 -27.64 -0.51
CA ASP A 286 -15.91 -28.89 0.13
C ASP A 286 -16.57 -29.84 -0.89
N PRO A 287 -15.93 -30.95 -1.28
CA PRO A 287 -14.57 -31.37 -0.93
C PRO A 287 -13.49 -30.55 -1.66
N PRO A 288 -12.26 -30.45 -1.09
CA PRO A 288 -11.15 -29.75 -1.72
C PRO A 288 -10.77 -30.31 -3.09
N GLN A 289 -10.47 -29.43 -4.05
CA GLN A 289 -10.05 -29.81 -5.39
C GLN A 289 -8.52 -29.72 -5.54
N LEU A 290 -7.80 -30.61 -4.85
CA LEU A 290 -6.37 -30.57 -4.61
C LEU A 290 -5.52 -30.44 -5.92
N LEU A 291 -5.86 -31.22 -6.95
CA LEU A 291 -5.12 -31.18 -8.23
C LEU A 291 -5.31 -29.86 -8.98
N LYS A 292 -6.49 -29.23 -8.85
CA LYS A 292 -6.71 -27.91 -9.44
C LYS A 292 -5.99 -26.82 -8.67
N ALA A 293 -6.00 -26.89 -7.34
CA ALA A 293 -5.21 -25.99 -6.50
C ALA A 293 -3.72 -26.05 -6.87
N MET A 294 -3.17 -27.26 -7.00
CA MET A 294 -1.78 -27.48 -7.43
C MET A 294 -1.50 -26.88 -8.81
N ALA A 295 -2.43 -27.03 -9.77
CA ALA A 295 -2.26 -26.48 -11.11
C ALA A 295 -2.15 -24.94 -11.08
N GLU A 296 -2.96 -24.27 -10.27
CA GLU A 296 -2.91 -22.81 -10.10
C GLU A 296 -1.56 -22.37 -9.49
N TYR A 297 -1.09 -23.04 -8.45
CA TYR A 297 0.22 -22.72 -7.84
C TYR A 297 1.38 -22.95 -8.82
N VAL A 298 1.30 -23.96 -9.69
CA VAL A 298 2.29 -24.16 -10.76
C VAL A 298 2.24 -23.02 -11.78
N GLN A 299 1.05 -22.48 -12.11
CA GLN A 299 0.95 -21.29 -12.96
C GLN A 299 1.58 -20.05 -12.28
N ALA A 300 1.37 -19.87 -10.98
CA ALA A 300 2.00 -18.79 -10.23
C ALA A 300 3.54 -18.83 -10.32
N LEU A 301 4.15 -20.02 -10.20
CA LEU A 301 5.61 -20.21 -10.37
C LEU A 301 6.14 -19.88 -11.77
N GLN A 302 5.28 -19.87 -12.79
CA GLN A 302 5.67 -19.54 -14.16
C GLN A 302 5.59 -18.04 -14.46
N CYS A 303 4.98 -17.25 -13.58
CA CYS A 303 4.89 -15.81 -13.75
C CYS A 303 6.26 -15.16 -13.53
N PRO A 304 6.71 -14.28 -14.46
CA PRO A 304 8.02 -13.62 -14.33
C PRO A 304 8.08 -12.61 -13.18
N ASN A 305 6.94 -12.04 -12.82
CA ASN A 305 6.81 -11.01 -11.80
C ASN A 305 5.65 -11.34 -10.86
N ALA A 306 5.73 -10.82 -9.64
CA ALA A 306 4.65 -10.86 -8.65
C ALA A 306 4.50 -9.48 -8.01
N ARG A 307 3.28 -9.11 -7.63
CA ARG A 307 3.03 -7.86 -6.89
C ARG A 307 3.43 -8.01 -5.42
N GLU A 308 3.15 -9.17 -4.83
CA GLU A 308 3.56 -9.51 -3.48
C GLU A 308 4.81 -10.41 -3.53
N GLU A 309 5.75 -10.12 -2.66
CA GLU A 309 6.96 -10.93 -2.53
C GLU A 309 6.60 -12.40 -2.28
N GLY A 310 7.20 -13.27 -3.03
CA GLY A 310 7.01 -14.71 -2.89
C GLY A 310 5.81 -15.31 -3.61
N ALA A 311 4.89 -14.52 -4.18
CA ALA A 311 3.71 -15.05 -4.87
C ALA A 311 4.06 -15.86 -6.15
N ASN A 312 5.26 -15.68 -6.71
CA ASN A 312 5.78 -16.49 -7.81
C ASN A 312 6.97 -17.38 -7.41
N SER A 313 7.19 -17.61 -6.10
CA SER A 313 8.34 -18.38 -5.60
C SER A 313 7.99 -19.20 -4.35
N PHE A 314 8.26 -18.71 -3.16
CA PHE A 314 8.15 -19.51 -1.93
C PHE A 314 6.69 -19.79 -1.52
N ILE A 315 5.73 -18.88 -1.75
CA ILE A 315 4.32 -19.10 -1.40
C ILE A 315 3.72 -20.29 -2.18
N PRO A 316 3.79 -20.35 -3.54
CA PRO A 316 3.29 -21.50 -4.25
C PRO A 316 4.09 -22.78 -3.99
N TYR A 317 5.40 -22.73 -3.70
CA TYR A 317 6.13 -23.93 -3.27
C TYR A 317 5.57 -24.48 -1.97
N TYR A 318 5.37 -23.65 -0.97
CA TYR A 318 4.77 -24.06 0.29
C TYR A 318 3.37 -24.67 0.11
N ASN A 319 2.51 -24.02 -0.67
CA ASN A 319 1.16 -24.50 -0.93
C ASN A 319 1.13 -25.81 -1.74
N ILE A 320 2.06 -26.02 -2.69
CA ILE A 320 2.22 -27.31 -3.36
C ILE A 320 2.67 -28.38 -2.35
N GLY A 321 3.51 -28.04 -1.39
CA GLY A 321 3.87 -28.90 -0.27
C GLY A 321 2.65 -29.34 0.53
N LEU A 322 1.80 -28.39 0.95
CA LEU A 322 0.53 -28.67 1.64
C LEU A 322 -0.38 -29.60 0.85
N VAL A 323 -0.56 -29.33 -0.45
CA VAL A 323 -1.37 -30.20 -1.31
C VAL A 323 -0.81 -31.61 -1.39
N ASN A 324 0.51 -31.79 -1.52
CA ASN A 324 1.12 -33.12 -1.54
C ASN A 324 0.95 -33.84 -0.20
N GLU A 325 1.05 -33.13 0.91
CA GLU A 325 0.81 -33.68 2.24
C GLU A 325 -0.65 -34.17 2.37
N MET A 326 -1.64 -33.37 1.93
CA MET A 326 -3.04 -33.76 1.91
C MET A 326 -3.33 -34.97 0.98
N LEU A 327 -2.52 -35.17 -0.07
CA LEU A 327 -2.57 -36.33 -0.96
C LEU A 327 -1.84 -37.54 -0.39
N GLY A 328 -1.15 -37.45 0.75
CA GLY A 328 -0.33 -38.50 1.34
C GLY A 328 1.04 -38.68 0.68
N ASN A 329 1.46 -37.75 -0.21
CA ASN A 329 2.73 -37.78 -0.94
C ASN A 329 3.84 -37.11 -0.11
N GLN A 330 4.20 -37.70 1.03
CA GLN A 330 5.09 -37.09 2.03
C GLN A 330 6.46 -36.70 1.46
N ALA A 331 7.09 -37.53 0.63
CA ALA A 331 8.38 -37.23 0.04
C ALA A 331 8.34 -35.98 -0.89
N SER A 332 7.25 -35.83 -1.64
CA SER A 332 7.04 -34.64 -2.49
C SER A 332 6.76 -33.41 -1.62
N ALA A 333 5.95 -33.56 -0.57
CA ALA A 333 5.65 -32.48 0.37
C ALA A 333 6.95 -31.89 0.97
N LEU A 334 7.81 -32.74 1.53
CA LEU A 334 9.11 -32.35 2.08
C LEU A 334 9.98 -31.62 1.03
N THR A 335 10.01 -32.12 -0.21
CA THR A 335 10.78 -31.50 -1.29
C THR A 335 10.30 -30.07 -1.58
N PHE A 336 8.99 -29.82 -1.58
CA PHE A 336 8.45 -28.51 -1.86
C PHE A 336 8.55 -27.57 -0.65
N TYR A 337 8.40 -28.06 0.57
CA TYR A 337 8.67 -27.27 1.77
C TYR A 337 10.13 -26.85 1.83
N GLN A 338 11.07 -27.75 1.49
CA GLN A 338 12.49 -27.39 1.44
C GLN A 338 12.78 -26.26 0.46
N LYS A 339 12.17 -26.30 -0.75
CA LYS A 339 12.31 -25.21 -1.74
C LYS A 339 11.82 -23.87 -1.20
N ALA A 340 10.74 -23.86 -0.44
CA ALA A 340 10.23 -22.63 0.16
C ALA A 340 11.12 -22.16 1.32
N ALA A 341 11.62 -23.09 2.15
CA ALA A 341 12.52 -22.83 3.26
C ALA A 341 13.88 -22.30 2.80
N ASP A 342 14.43 -22.84 1.69
CA ASP A 342 15.67 -22.36 1.07
C ASP A 342 15.59 -20.90 0.60
N LEU A 343 14.36 -20.41 0.37
CA LEU A 343 14.06 -19.02 0.05
C LEU A 343 13.74 -18.17 1.30
N GLY A 344 13.90 -18.72 2.50
CA GLY A 344 13.70 -18.03 3.78
C GLY A 344 12.25 -17.97 4.26
N PHE A 345 11.35 -18.76 3.67
CA PHE A 345 9.93 -18.74 4.07
C PHE A 345 9.73 -19.45 5.41
N VAL A 346 9.52 -18.66 6.48
CA VAL A 346 9.41 -19.12 7.86
C VAL A 346 8.36 -20.23 8.05
N PRO A 347 7.13 -20.14 7.52
CA PRO A 347 6.15 -21.23 7.68
C PRO A 347 6.60 -22.58 7.11
N ALA A 348 7.46 -22.58 6.08
CA ALA A 348 7.99 -23.81 5.52
C ALA A 348 9.10 -24.39 6.43
N ILE A 349 9.93 -23.54 7.03
CA ILE A 349 10.96 -23.95 8.00
C ILE A 349 10.29 -24.61 9.21
N GLU A 350 9.31 -23.94 9.80
CA GLU A 350 8.53 -24.46 10.95
C GLU A 350 7.86 -25.79 10.61
N ARG A 351 7.27 -25.90 9.41
CA ARG A 351 6.61 -27.14 8.99
C ARG A 351 7.57 -28.32 8.82
N LEU A 352 8.78 -28.06 8.29
CA LEU A 352 9.83 -29.09 8.19
C LEU A 352 10.28 -29.57 9.56
N GLU A 353 10.48 -28.65 10.51
CA GLU A 353 10.85 -29.01 11.90
C GLU A 353 9.76 -29.84 12.59
N GLU A 354 8.47 -29.54 12.37
CA GLU A 354 7.35 -30.33 12.87
C GLU A 354 7.37 -31.77 12.31
N LEU A 355 7.63 -31.90 10.98
CA LEU A 355 7.62 -33.20 10.31
C LEU A 355 8.85 -34.06 10.63
N GLU A 356 9.98 -33.47 11.03
CA GLU A 356 11.16 -34.19 11.49
C GLU A 356 11.04 -34.72 12.92
N ASN A 357 10.16 -34.10 13.73
CA ASN A 357 9.93 -34.48 15.13
C ASN A 357 8.83 -35.54 15.32
N HIS A 358 8.20 -35.97 14.22
CA HIS A 358 7.16 -37.00 14.17
C HIS A 358 7.56 -38.21 13.32
#